data_acdc6c8cc2edf4f9c74c25638b660e03
#
_entry.id   acdc6c8cc2edf4f9c74c25638b660e03
#
_cell.length_a   1.000
_cell.length_b   1.000
_cell.length_c   1.000
_cell.angle_alpha   90.00
_cell.angle_beta   90.00
_cell.angle_gamma   90.00
#
_symmetry.space_group_name_H-M   'P 1'
#
loop_
_entity.id
_entity.type
_entity.pdbx_description
1 polymer ?
#
loop_
_entity_poly.entity_id
_entity_poly.type
_entity_poly.pdbx_seq_one_letter_code
_entity_poly.pdbx_strand_id
1 'polypeptide(L)'
;MAHFARIENGVVVQGIVVNNAELLDENGVESEAKGIAFCSNLLSGTWKQTSYNARIRKNYAGIGYTYDETLDAFIPPKPFASWLLDTDKAQWKAPVDMPSDDKRYTWNEATTSWDAVTE
;
A
#
# COMPACT_ATOMS: atom_id res chain seq x y z
N MET A 1 -0.14 -7.69 -17.47
CA MET A 1 -0.47 -6.30 -17.18
C MET A 1 0.15 -5.88 -15.86
N ALA A 2 0.54 -4.63 -15.75
CA ALA A 2 1.11 -4.11 -14.52
C ALA A 2 0.28 -2.94 -14.01
N HIS A 3 0.30 -2.75 -12.70
CA HIS A 3 -0.43 -1.68 -12.04
C HIS A 3 0.55 -0.60 -11.62
N PHE A 4 0.19 0.68 -11.84
CA PHE A 4 1.02 1.81 -11.46
C PHE A 4 0.19 2.80 -10.64
N ALA A 5 0.82 3.37 -9.63
CA ALA A 5 0.20 4.35 -8.74
C ALA A 5 0.84 5.73 -8.96
N ARG A 6 0.00 6.75 -9.10
CA ARG A 6 0.47 8.14 -9.11
C ARG A 6 0.52 8.65 -7.68
N ILE A 7 1.63 9.27 -7.35
CA ILE A 7 1.91 9.73 -5.99
C ILE A 7 2.07 11.25 -6.01
N GLU A 8 1.31 11.94 -5.15
CA GLU A 8 1.44 13.38 -4.92
C GLU A 8 1.68 13.62 -3.44
N ASN A 9 2.75 14.32 -3.10
CA ASN A 9 3.11 14.62 -1.71
C ASN A 9 3.18 13.36 -0.85
N GLY A 10 3.68 12.27 -1.44
CA GLY A 10 3.82 10.99 -0.73
C GLY A 10 2.55 10.17 -0.63
N VAL A 11 1.43 10.62 -1.20
CA VAL A 11 0.13 9.95 -1.09
C VAL A 11 -0.32 9.47 -2.46
N VAL A 12 -0.86 8.25 -2.51
CA VAL A 12 -1.41 7.66 -3.74
C VAL A 12 -2.73 8.34 -4.07
N VAL A 13 -2.82 8.93 -5.26
CA VAL A 13 -4.01 9.67 -5.70
C VAL A 13 -4.70 9.03 -6.90
N GLN A 14 -4.03 8.11 -7.59
CA GLN A 14 -4.59 7.46 -8.78
C GLN A 14 -3.88 6.13 -9.03
N GLY A 15 -4.60 5.17 -9.60
CA GLY A 15 -4.01 3.91 -10.04
C GLY A 15 -4.44 3.61 -11.46
N ILE A 16 -3.53 3.09 -12.28
CA ILE A 16 -3.86 2.64 -13.63
C ILE A 16 -3.22 1.29 -13.92
N VAL A 17 -3.76 0.60 -14.92
CA VAL A 17 -3.23 -0.67 -15.42
C VAL A 17 -2.56 -0.39 -16.76
N VAL A 18 -1.33 -0.88 -16.94
CA VAL A 18 -0.56 -0.70 -18.17
C VAL A 18 -0.40 -2.03 -18.87
N ASN A 19 -0.66 -2.06 -20.18
CA ASN A 19 -0.51 -3.25 -21.00
C ASN A 19 0.95 -3.70 -21.06
N ASN A 20 1.19 -5.01 -21.05
CA ASN A 20 2.53 -5.58 -21.10
C ASN A 20 3.37 -5.04 -22.24
N ALA A 21 2.77 -4.79 -23.41
CA ALA A 21 3.49 -4.28 -24.58
C ALA A 21 4.18 -2.94 -24.32
N GLU A 22 3.62 -2.12 -23.42
CA GLU A 22 4.18 -0.80 -23.08
C GLU A 22 5.29 -0.89 -22.03
N LEU A 23 5.51 -2.07 -21.46
CA LEU A 23 6.48 -2.28 -20.38
C LEU A 23 7.80 -2.86 -20.87
N LEU A 24 7.86 -3.33 -22.13
CA LEU A 24 9.02 -4.04 -22.61
C LEU A 24 10.17 -3.09 -22.94
N ASP A 25 11.37 -3.44 -22.45
CA ASP A 25 12.58 -2.73 -22.84
C ASP A 25 13.10 -3.25 -24.19
N GLU A 26 14.26 -2.77 -24.62
CA GLU A 26 14.86 -3.14 -25.90
C GLU A 26 15.21 -4.63 -25.99
N ASN A 27 15.29 -5.33 -24.85
CA ASN A 27 15.56 -6.78 -24.80
C ASN A 27 14.29 -7.62 -24.64
N GLY A 28 13.10 -6.99 -24.69
CA GLY A 28 11.84 -7.69 -24.52
C GLY A 28 11.51 -8.06 -23.07
N VAL A 29 12.20 -7.43 -22.10
CA VAL A 29 12.00 -7.68 -20.67
C VAL A 29 11.16 -6.58 -20.06
N GLU A 30 10.21 -6.93 -19.18
CA GLU A 30 9.40 -5.94 -18.49
C GLU A 30 10.25 -5.05 -17.59
N SER A 31 9.98 -3.74 -17.67
CA SER A 31 10.74 -2.72 -16.94
C SER A 31 9.80 -1.74 -16.27
N GLU A 32 10.00 -1.52 -14.99
CA GLU A 32 9.24 -0.49 -14.26
C GLU A 32 9.51 0.89 -14.86
N ALA A 33 10.74 1.17 -15.28
CA ALA A 33 11.09 2.46 -15.86
C ALA A 33 10.29 2.76 -17.12
N LYS A 34 10.05 1.74 -17.96
CA LYS A 34 9.22 1.90 -19.16
C LYS A 34 7.76 2.20 -18.80
N GLY A 35 7.22 1.52 -17.79
CA GLY A 35 5.86 1.79 -17.32
C GLY A 35 5.73 3.18 -16.73
N ILE A 36 6.71 3.63 -15.96
CA ILE A 36 6.71 4.98 -15.39
C ILE A 36 6.74 6.03 -16.52
N ALA A 37 7.57 5.82 -17.53
CA ALA A 37 7.65 6.73 -18.67
C ALA A 37 6.32 6.79 -19.42
N PHE A 38 5.68 5.64 -19.63
CA PHE A 38 4.37 5.58 -20.26
C PHE A 38 3.32 6.37 -19.47
N CYS A 39 3.24 6.16 -18.17
CA CYS A 39 2.29 6.86 -17.31
C CYS A 39 2.56 8.37 -17.28
N SER A 40 3.83 8.76 -17.16
CA SER A 40 4.21 10.18 -17.11
C SER A 40 3.89 10.90 -18.42
N ASN A 41 4.08 10.24 -19.55
CA ASN A 41 3.75 10.81 -20.85
C ASN A 41 2.24 10.94 -21.08
N LEU A 42 1.49 9.96 -20.56
CA LEU A 42 0.03 9.94 -20.75
C LEU A 42 -0.70 10.89 -19.80
N LEU A 43 -0.33 10.90 -18.53
CA LEU A 43 -1.08 11.57 -17.48
C LEU A 43 -0.24 12.53 -16.64
N SER A 44 1.05 12.63 -16.91
CA SER A 44 2.02 13.38 -16.10
C SER A 44 2.07 12.87 -14.64
N GLY A 45 2.91 13.47 -13.79
CA GLY A 45 3.02 13.13 -12.38
C GLY A 45 4.14 12.15 -12.07
N THR A 46 4.20 11.74 -10.82
CA THR A 46 5.19 10.77 -10.29
C THR A 46 4.51 9.42 -10.13
N TRP A 47 5.14 8.38 -10.68
CA TRP A 47 4.54 7.04 -10.73
C TRP A 47 5.47 6.00 -10.13
N LYS A 48 4.87 5.00 -9.47
CA LYS A 48 5.55 3.81 -8.97
C LYS A 48 4.73 2.58 -9.32
N GLN A 49 5.41 1.49 -9.65
CA GLN A 49 4.73 0.23 -9.87
C GLN A 49 4.24 -0.35 -8.56
N THR A 50 3.03 -0.88 -8.58
CA THR A 50 2.48 -1.66 -7.48
C THR A 50 2.04 -3.02 -8.02
N SER A 51 1.58 -3.92 -7.14
CA SER A 51 1.10 -5.23 -7.53
C SER A 51 -0.26 -5.49 -6.89
N TYR A 52 -1.23 -5.84 -7.71
CA TYR A 52 -2.57 -6.18 -7.21
C TYR A 52 -2.54 -7.28 -6.14
N ASN A 53 -1.62 -8.23 -6.29
CA ASN A 53 -1.44 -9.34 -5.35
C ASN A 53 -0.37 -9.07 -4.28
N ALA A 54 0.03 -7.82 -4.11
CA ALA A 54 1.02 -7.39 -3.11
C ALA A 54 2.37 -8.12 -3.24
N ARG A 55 2.79 -8.42 -4.46
CA ARG A 55 4.06 -9.13 -4.70
C ARG A 55 5.28 -8.22 -4.59
N ILE A 56 5.10 -6.92 -4.77
CA ILE A 56 6.15 -5.92 -4.60
C ILE A 56 5.65 -4.81 -3.69
N ARG A 57 6.57 -4.12 -3.02
CA ARG A 57 6.28 -2.96 -2.16
C ARG A 57 5.23 -3.22 -1.09
N LYS A 58 5.19 -4.46 -0.58
CA LYS A 58 4.42 -4.92 0.58
C LYS A 58 2.91 -4.95 0.39
N ASN A 59 2.30 -3.82 -0.02
CA ASN A 59 0.86 -3.72 -0.20
C ASN A 59 0.52 -3.21 -1.59
N TYR A 60 -0.67 -3.57 -2.08
CA TYR A 60 -1.22 -2.91 -3.25
C TYR A 60 -1.50 -1.44 -2.91
N ALA A 61 -1.16 -0.54 -3.83
CA ALA A 61 -1.29 0.90 -3.62
C ALA A 61 -2.75 1.34 -3.77
N GLY A 62 -3.49 1.34 -2.67
CA GLY A 62 -4.84 1.92 -2.65
C GLY A 62 -4.80 3.43 -2.62
N ILE A 63 -5.84 4.09 -3.11
CA ILE A 63 -5.95 5.54 -3.05
C ILE A 63 -5.98 5.96 -1.57
N GLY A 64 -5.17 6.95 -1.21
CA GLY A 64 -5.01 7.38 0.17
C GLY A 64 -3.85 6.73 0.92
N TYR A 65 -3.27 5.66 0.36
CA TYR A 65 -2.06 5.06 0.94
C TYR A 65 -0.88 6.01 0.78
N THR A 66 0.10 5.89 1.68
CA THR A 66 1.35 6.63 1.55
C THR A 66 2.43 5.72 0.96
N TYR A 67 3.39 6.32 0.23
CA TYR A 67 4.57 5.60 -0.21
C TYR A 67 5.76 6.00 0.65
N ASP A 68 6.41 5.01 1.27
CA ASP A 68 7.60 5.21 2.10
C ASP A 68 8.83 4.77 1.32
N GLU A 69 9.71 5.71 0.96
CA GLU A 69 10.91 5.44 0.18
C GLU A 69 11.92 4.59 0.95
N THR A 70 12.02 4.79 2.25
CA THR A 70 12.98 4.05 3.09
C THR A 70 12.64 2.58 3.13
N LEU A 71 11.37 2.24 3.27
CA LEU A 71 10.88 0.87 3.28
C LEU A 71 10.63 0.33 1.87
N ASP A 72 10.57 1.23 0.87
CA ASP A 72 10.09 0.91 -0.48
C ASP A 72 8.76 0.16 -0.42
N ALA A 73 7.77 0.77 0.23
CA ALA A 73 6.50 0.14 0.51
C ALA A 73 5.35 1.12 0.49
N PHE A 74 4.17 0.64 0.09
CA PHE A 74 2.92 1.37 0.23
C PHE A 74 2.30 1.04 1.58
N ILE A 75 1.94 2.07 2.33
CA ILE A 75 1.45 1.94 3.71
C ILE A 75 -0.01 2.40 3.76
N PRO A 76 -0.93 1.55 4.27
CA PRO A 76 -2.33 1.96 4.42
C PRO A 76 -2.49 3.11 5.41
N PRO A 77 -3.61 3.85 5.35
CA PRO A 77 -3.86 4.91 6.31
C PRO A 77 -3.86 4.36 7.75
N LYS A 78 -3.31 5.14 8.67
CA LYS A 78 -3.24 4.75 10.08
C LYS A 78 -4.64 4.70 10.68
N PRO A 79 -5.08 3.53 11.19
CA PRO A 79 -6.45 3.39 11.69
C PRO A 79 -6.70 4.10 13.02
N PHE A 80 -5.70 4.10 13.91
CA PHE A 80 -5.79 4.73 15.23
C PHE A 80 -4.44 5.31 15.63
N ALA A 81 -4.47 6.39 16.39
CA ALA A 81 -3.26 7.11 16.77
C ALA A 81 -2.26 6.26 17.55
N SER A 82 -2.74 5.30 18.35
CA SER A 82 -1.88 4.45 19.19
C SER A 82 -1.26 3.27 18.43
N TRP A 83 -1.75 2.94 17.24
CA TRP A 83 -1.26 1.77 16.51
C TRP A 83 0.15 1.99 15.98
N LEU A 84 0.92 0.91 15.89
CA LEU A 84 2.32 0.91 15.49
C LEU A 84 2.49 0.26 14.12
N LEU A 85 3.44 0.75 13.37
CA LEU A 85 3.73 0.20 12.05
C LEU A 85 4.64 -1.02 12.17
N ASP A 86 4.17 -2.16 11.63
CA ASP A 86 5.01 -3.33 11.39
C ASP A 86 5.79 -3.07 10.11
N THR A 87 7.08 -2.76 10.22
CA THR A 87 7.89 -2.39 9.07
C THR A 87 8.21 -3.56 8.15
N ASP A 88 8.13 -4.78 8.64
CA ASP A 88 8.33 -5.97 7.80
C ASP A 88 7.19 -6.19 6.83
N LYS A 89 5.97 -5.90 7.27
CA LYS A 89 4.74 -6.10 6.49
C LYS A 89 4.15 -4.81 5.96
N ALA A 90 4.65 -3.66 6.41
CA ALA A 90 4.09 -2.33 6.11
C ALA A 90 2.60 -2.26 6.47
N GLN A 91 2.24 -2.82 7.61
CA GLN A 91 0.88 -2.86 8.11
C GLN A 91 0.81 -2.35 9.54
N TRP A 92 -0.33 -1.80 9.90
CA TRP A 92 -0.55 -1.27 11.25
C TRP A 92 -0.99 -2.38 12.19
N LYS A 93 -0.47 -2.36 13.42
CA LYS A 93 -0.90 -3.28 14.45
C LYS A 93 -1.17 -2.55 15.75
N ALA A 94 -2.13 -3.05 16.52
CA ALA A 94 -2.45 -2.50 17.82
C ALA A 94 -1.25 -2.66 18.77
N PRO A 95 -1.06 -1.72 19.72
CA PRO A 95 0.02 -1.84 20.72
C PRO A 95 -0.20 -3.00 21.69
N VAL A 96 -1.42 -3.54 21.74
CA VAL A 96 -1.78 -4.69 22.59
C VAL A 96 -2.38 -5.75 21.70
N ASP A 97 -1.92 -6.99 21.81
CA ASP A 97 -2.43 -8.09 21.00
C ASP A 97 -3.89 -8.38 21.33
N MET A 98 -4.68 -8.65 20.28
CA MET A 98 -6.06 -9.06 20.46
C MET A 98 -6.11 -10.43 21.10
N PRO A 99 -6.96 -10.66 22.15
CA PRO A 99 -7.08 -11.99 22.75
C PRO A 99 -7.52 -13.05 21.74
N SER A 100 -6.96 -14.25 21.85
CA SER A 100 -7.25 -15.35 20.93
C SER A 100 -8.12 -16.40 21.63
N ASP A 101 -9.37 -16.02 21.93
CA ASP A 101 -10.33 -16.85 22.68
C ASP A 101 -11.66 -17.07 21.94
N ASP A 102 -11.65 -16.93 20.61
CA ASP A 102 -12.80 -17.09 19.71
C ASP A 102 -13.92 -16.06 19.90
N LYS A 103 -13.71 -15.05 20.74
CA LYS A 103 -14.64 -13.96 20.90
C LYS A 103 -14.34 -12.85 19.91
N ARG A 104 -15.32 -11.98 19.68
CA ARG A 104 -15.14 -10.78 18.86
C ARG A 104 -14.71 -9.62 19.74
N TYR A 105 -13.82 -8.80 19.21
CA TYR A 105 -13.29 -7.64 19.92
C TYR A 105 -13.34 -6.39 19.07
N THR A 106 -13.51 -5.25 19.72
CA THR A 106 -13.43 -3.93 19.10
C THR A 106 -12.32 -3.16 19.78
N TRP A 107 -11.50 -2.48 19.00
CA TRP A 107 -10.44 -1.64 19.57
C TRP A 107 -11.04 -0.40 20.24
N ASN A 108 -10.60 -0.13 21.46
CA ASN A 108 -10.97 1.06 22.22
C ASN A 108 -9.74 1.95 22.34
N GLU A 109 -9.72 3.01 21.54
CA GLU A 109 -8.56 3.92 21.49
C GLU A 109 -8.41 4.69 22.82
N ALA A 110 -9.52 5.04 23.46
CA ALA A 110 -9.49 5.81 24.71
C ALA A 110 -8.79 5.05 25.84
N THR A 111 -8.94 3.71 25.88
CA THR A 111 -8.32 2.85 26.90
C THR A 111 -7.10 2.10 26.36
N THR A 112 -6.81 2.20 25.08
CA THR A 112 -5.77 1.44 24.37
C THR A 112 -5.87 -0.06 24.69
N SER A 113 -7.07 -0.59 24.55
CA SER A 113 -7.35 -2.00 24.85
C SER A 113 -8.44 -2.56 23.95
N TRP A 114 -8.61 -3.87 24.00
CA TRP A 114 -9.65 -4.56 23.23
C TRP A 114 -10.87 -4.79 24.09
N ASP A 115 -12.04 -4.37 23.62
CA ASP A 115 -13.31 -4.59 24.30
C ASP A 115 -14.03 -5.76 23.65
N ALA A 116 -14.50 -6.71 24.44
CA ALA A 116 -15.29 -7.81 23.94
C ALA A 116 -16.64 -7.30 23.42
N VAL A 117 -17.00 -7.76 22.21
CA VAL A 117 -18.31 -7.42 21.65
C VAL A 117 -19.35 -8.35 22.26
N THR A 118 -20.33 -7.73 22.93
CA THR A 118 -21.46 -8.48 23.51
C THR A 118 -22.64 -8.40 22.55
N GLU A 119 -23.18 -9.53 22.21
CA GLU A 119 -24.36 -9.61 21.35
C GLU A 119 -25.64 -9.63 22.17
#